data_51acaea9315e1e64998220fe6123cc44
#
_entry.id   51acaea9315e1e64998220fe6123cc44
#
_cell.length_a   1.000
_cell.length_b   1.000
_cell.length_c   1.000
_cell.angle_alpha   90.00
_cell.angle_beta   90.00
_cell.angle_gamma   90.00
#
_symmetry.space_group_name_H-M   'P 1'
#
loop_
_entity.id
_entity.type
_entity.pdbx_description
1 polymer ?
#
loop_
_entity_poly.entity_id
_entity_poly.type
_entity_poly.pdbx_seq_one_letter_code
_entity_poly.pdbx_strand_id
1 'polypeptide(L)'
;MGVQINFHLPQEEVDMYPTLIQRPVHIPWNKGKLSGQKRPLKLQEIWAIRIRLQLQERNRELALFNLAIDSKLRACDLMALTVTDIAQGGRVQSRAQIVQRKTGRPVQVEITEQTRLSLERWIEAMGLLPHNYLFPGRVNKSLHLSRRQSAREIALVEV
;
A
#
# COMPACT_ATOMS: atom_id res chain seq x y z
N MET A 1 54.31 35.89 58.64
CA MET A 1 54.77 35.13 57.46
C MET A 1 53.61 34.25 56.96
N GLY A 2 52.85 34.79 56.05
CA GLY A 2 51.73 34.07 55.48
C GLY A 2 52.11 33.51 54.06
N VAL A 3 52.11 32.21 53.91
CA VAL A 3 52.38 31.55 52.69
C VAL A 3 51.01 31.47 51.93
N GLN A 4 50.89 32.21 50.83
CA GLN A 4 49.81 32.07 49.88
C GLN A 4 50.14 30.94 48.94
N ILE A 5 49.34 29.87 48.99
CA ILE A 5 49.38 28.78 48.06
C ILE A 5 48.43 29.12 46.90
N ASN A 6 49.02 29.42 45.74
CA ASN A 6 48.30 29.71 44.53
C ASN A 6 47.94 28.36 43.87
N PHE A 7 46.69 27.92 43.96
CA PHE A 7 46.18 26.76 43.22
C PHE A 7 45.88 27.19 41.79
N HIS A 8 46.82 26.86 40.89
CA HIS A 8 46.58 26.96 39.44
C HIS A 8 45.87 25.69 38.99
N LEU A 9 44.59 25.76 38.72
CA LEU A 9 43.82 24.67 38.09
C LEU A 9 44.10 24.71 36.58
N PRO A 10 44.47 23.59 35.95
CA PRO A 10 44.61 23.54 34.51
C PRO A 10 43.21 23.66 33.83
N GLN A 11 43.12 24.59 32.92
CA GLN A 11 41.94 24.85 32.06
C GLN A 11 41.86 23.88 30.89
N GLU A 12 41.97 22.56 31.13
CA GLU A 12 41.81 21.56 30.08
C GLU A 12 40.77 20.52 30.49
N GLU A 13 39.51 20.95 30.66
CA GLU A 13 38.41 20.00 30.74
C GLU A 13 37.07 20.63 30.27
N VAL A 14 37.10 21.17 29.05
CA VAL A 14 35.88 21.59 28.35
C VAL A 14 35.97 21.12 26.91
N ASP A 15 35.67 19.89 26.67
CA ASP A 15 35.16 19.41 25.33
C ASP A 15 34.99 17.88 25.34
N MET A 16 34.22 17.33 26.25
CA MET A 16 33.85 15.92 26.20
C MET A 16 32.30 15.74 26.16
N TYR A 17 31.63 16.64 25.47
CA TYR A 17 30.26 16.37 25.03
C TYR A 17 30.28 16.18 23.51
N PRO A 18 29.97 14.99 23.01
CA PRO A 18 29.83 14.83 21.56
C PRO A 18 28.79 15.82 21.08
N THR A 19 29.21 16.72 20.22
CA THR A 19 28.35 17.64 19.49
C THR A 19 27.16 16.85 18.97
N LEU A 20 25.98 17.11 19.52
CA LEU A 20 24.74 16.53 19.05
C LEU A 20 24.67 16.85 17.55
N ILE A 21 24.96 15.86 16.72
CA ILE A 21 24.78 15.96 15.27
C ILE A 21 23.32 16.27 15.08
N GLN A 22 22.99 17.55 14.95
CA GLN A 22 21.66 17.99 14.59
C GLN A 22 21.37 17.38 13.22
N ARG A 23 20.59 16.31 13.22
CA ARG A 23 20.09 15.73 11.97
C ARG A 23 19.43 16.85 11.20
N PRO A 24 19.82 17.10 9.94
CA PRO A 24 19.19 18.15 9.15
C PRO A 24 17.68 17.92 9.16
N VAL A 25 16.96 18.94 9.59
CA VAL A 25 15.49 18.89 9.61
C VAL A 25 15.05 18.71 8.16
N HIS A 26 14.57 17.50 7.83
CA HIS A 26 14.04 17.21 6.51
C HIS A 26 12.79 18.06 6.29
N ILE A 27 12.94 19.15 5.56
CA ILE A 27 11.80 20.00 5.16
C ILE A 27 11.07 19.25 4.03
N PRO A 28 9.82 18.84 4.22
CA PRO A 28 9.06 18.20 3.15
C PRO A 28 8.96 19.13 1.93
N TRP A 29 9.15 18.59 0.74
CA TRP A 29 9.07 19.33 -0.54
C TRP A 29 7.77 20.12 -0.73
N ASN A 30 6.70 19.72 -0.03
CA ASN A 30 5.37 20.33 -0.07
C ASN A 30 5.06 21.21 1.15
N LYS A 31 6.05 21.59 1.98
CA LYS A 31 5.85 22.48 3.12
C LYS A 31 5.27 23.82 2.63
N GLY A 32 4.10 24.19 3.16
CA GLY A 32 3.39 25.41 2.78
C GLY A 32 2.59 25.34 1.46
N LYS A 33 2.62 24.19 0.78
CA LYS A 33 1.75 23.97 -0.39
C LYS A 33 0.50 23.21 0.05
N LEU A 34 -0.67 23.79 -0.14
CA LEU A 34 -1.95 23.10 -0.08
C LEU A 34 -2.04 22.18 -1.31
N SER A 35 -1.51 20.93 -1.19
CA SER A 35 -1.81 19.92 -2.19
C SER A 35 -3.25 19.49 -1.96
N GLY A 36 -4.16 19.93 -2.81
CA GLY A 36 -5.57 19.55 -2.77
C GLY A 36 -5.75 18.04 -2.86
N GLN A 37 -6.87 17.53 -2.35
CA GLN A 37 -7.24 16.13 -2.50
C GLN A 37 -7.32 15.79 -4.00
N LYS A 38 -6.74 14.68 -4.41
CA LYS A 38 -6.87 14.21 -5.80
C LYS A 38 -8.35 14.05 -6.15
N ARG A 39 -8.72 14.56 -7.32
CA ARG A 39 -10.07 14.41 -7.85
C ARG A 39 -10.43 12.94 -7.99
N PRO A 40 -11.63 12.50 -7.58
CA PRO A 40 -12.08 11.13 -7.83
C PRO A 40 -12.19 10.86 -9.33
N LEU A 41 -11.93 9.61 -9.73
CA LEU A 41 -12.09 9.18 -11.11
C LEU A 41 -13.55 9.33 -11.56
N LYS A 42 -13.76 9.89 -12.74
CA LYS A 42 -15.07 9.93 -13.39
C LYS A 42 -15.41 8.54 -13.94
N LEU A 43 -16.69 8.25 -14.10
CA LEU A 43 -17.15 6.98 -14.63
C LEU A 43 -16.52 6.64 -16.00
N GLN A 44 -16.40 7.63 -16.87
CA GLN A 44 -15.76 7.49 -18.18
C GLN A 44 -14.29 7.09 -18.07
N GLU A 45 -13.56 7.67 -17.11
CA GLU A 45 -12.16 7.35 -16.85
C GLU A 45 -12.01 5.90 -16.34
N ILE A 46 -12.93 5.45 -15.47
CA ILE A 46 -12.97 4.06 -14.98
C ILE A 46 -13.17 3.09 -16.15
N TRP A 47 -14.11 3.38 -17.06
CA TRP A 47 -14.33 2.55 -18.24
C TRP A 47 -13.13 2.55 -19.19
N ALA A 48 -12.53 3.69 -19.46
CA ALA A 48 -11.35 3.79 -20.31
C ALA A 48 -10.17 2.97 -19.76
N ILE A 49 -9.94 3.02 -18.43
CA ILE A 49 -8.92 2.22 -17.76
C ILE A 49 -9.21 0.72 -17.92
N ARG A 50 -10.44 0.28 -17.67
CA ARG A 50 -10.85 -1.12 -17.81
C ARG A 50 -10.60 -1.65 -19.21
N ILE A 51 -11.05 -0.92 -20.24
CA ILE A 51 -10.87 -1.29 -21.64
C ILE A 51 -9.38 -1.40 -22.00
N ARG A 52 -8.57 -0.41 -21.58
CA ARG A 52 -7.13 -0.43 -21.82
C ARG A 52 -6.47 -1.66 -21.21
N LEU A 53 -6.79 -1.98 -19.95
CA LEU A 53 -6.24 -3.15 -19.27
C LEU A 53 -6.67 -4.47 -19.92
N GLN A 54 -7.91 -4.55 -20.41
CA GLN A 54 -8.40 -5.70 -21.16
C GLN A 54 -7.67 -5.89 -22.49
N LEU A 55 -7.51 -4.82 -23.25
CA LEU A 55 -6.80 -4.86 -24.55
C LEU A 55 -5.31 -5.22 -24.40
N GLN A 56 -4.70 -4.86 -23.28
CA GLN A 56 -3.31 -5.18 -22.96
C GLN A 56 -3.15 -6.53 -22.27
N GLU A 57 -4.23 -7.29 -22.07
CA GLU A 57 -4.26 -8.58 -21.34
C GLU A 57 -3.63 -8.54 -19.94
N ARG A 58 -3.68 -7.35 -19.30
CA ARG A 58 -3.12 -7.13 -17.97
C ARG A 58 -4.10 -7.62 -16.89
N ASN A 59 -4.29 -8.94 -16.84
CA ASN A 59 -5.29 -9.59 -15.99
C ASN A 59 -5.15 -9.25 -14.51
N ARG A 60 -3.92 -9.14 -14.01
CA ARG A 60 -3.64 -8.80 -12.60
C ARG A 60 -4.12 -7.39 -12.26
N GLU A 61 -3.69 -6.43 -13.05
CA GLU A 61 -4.00 -5.03 -12.84
C GLU A 61 -5.50 -4.77 -13.04
N LEU A 62 -6.11 -5.46 -13.99
CA LEU A 62 -7.56 -5.41 -14.20
C LEU A 62 -8.34 -5.93 -12.99
N ALA A 63 -7.95 -7.11 -12.47
CA ALA A 63 -8.58 -7.70 -11.29
C ALA A 63 -8.40 -6.80 -10.05
N LEU A 64 -7.18 -6.27 -9.84
CA LEU A 64 -6.86 -5.36 -8.76
C LEU A 64 -7.68 -4.06 -8.84
N PHE A 65 -7.72 -3.44 -10.02
CA PHE A 65 -8.44 -2.19 -10.26
C PHE A 65 -9.95 -2.36 -10.04
N ASN A 66 -10.54 -3.41 -10.62
CA ASN A 66 -11.95 -3.71 -10.48
C ASN A 66 -12.32 -3.94 -9.00
N LEU A 67 -11.56 -4.76 -8.29
CA LEU A 67 -11.81 -5.03 -6.88
C LEU A 67 -11.63 -3.77 -6.01
N ALA A 68 -10.66 -2.91 -6.32
CA ALA A 68 -10.46 -1.65 -5.60
C ALA A 68 -11.67 -0.71 -5.75
N ILE A 69 -12.23 -0.61 -6.96
CA ILE A 69 -13.42 0.22 -7.24
C ILE A 69 -14.65 -0.31 -6.51
N ASP A 70 -14.92 -1.62 -6.59
CA ASP A 70 -16.11 -2.21 -5.99
C ASP A 70 -16.03 -2.22 -4.45
N SER A 71 -14.90 -2.65 -3.90
CA SER A 71 -14.74 -2.85 -2.46
C SER A 71 -14.55 -1.57 -1.67
N LYS A 72 -13.98 -0.54 -2.28
CA LYS A 72 -13.56 0.70 -1.60
C LYS A 72 -12.67 0.45 -0.37
N LEU A 73 -12.00 -0.71 -0.34
CA LEU A 73 -11.09 -1.07 0.72
C LEU A 73 -9.84 -0.18 0.72
N ARG A 74 -9.24 -0.02 1.88
CA ARG A 74 -7.92 0.61 1.96
C ARG A 74 -6.89 -0.28 1.28
N ALA A 75 -5.88 0.34 0.67
CA ALA A 75 -4.82 -0.40 -0.02
C ALA A 75 -4.13 -1.46 0.86
N CYS A 76 -4.00 -1.24 2.18
CA CYS A 76 -3.43 -2.22 3.10
C CYS A 76 -4.33 -3.45 3.27
N ASP A 77 -5.64 -3.27 3.30
CA ASP A 77 -6.60 -4.35 3.45
C ASP A 77 -6.73 -5.11 2.14
N LEU A 78 -6.83 -4.39 1.02
CA LEU A 78 -6.90 -4.95 -0.33
C LEU A 78 -5.68 -5.83 -0.67
N MET A 79 -4.45 -5.37 -0.33
CA MET A 79 -3.24 -6.14 -0.59
C MET A 79 -3.09 -7.38 0.30
N ALA A 80 -3.71 -7.37 1.47
CA ALA A 80 -3.63 -8.47 2.43
C ALA A 80 -4.66 -9.57 2.20
N LEU A 81 -5.56 -9.40 1.21
CA LEU A 81 -6.57 -10.41 0.89
C LEU A 81 -5.93 -11.72 0.42
N THR A 82 -6.48 -12.81 0.90
CA THR A 82 -6.24 -14.16 0.40
C THR A 82 -7.35 -14.58 -0.55
N VAL A 83 -7.11 -15.64 -1.32
CA VAL A 83 -8.15 -16.18 -2.21
C VAL A 83 -9.38 -16.63 -1.41
N THR A 84 -9.18 -17.23 -0.22
CA THR A 84 -10.28 -17.67 0.67
C THR A 84 -11.18 -16.54 1.15
N ASP A 85 -10.66 -15.32 1.25
CA ASP A 85 -11.47 -14.17 1.71
C ASP A 85 -12.57 -13.77 0.72
N ILE A 86 -12.40 -14.10 -0.56
CA ILE A 86 -13.32 -13.71 -1.64
C ILE A 86 -13.87 -14.89 -2.44
N ALA A 87 -13.24 -16.06 -2.36
CA ALA A 87 -13.63 -17.23 -3.15
C ALA A 87 -13.90 -18.43 -2.25
N GLN A 88 -14.94 -19.18 -2.59
CA GLN A 88 -15.32 -20.42 -1.93
C GLN A 88 -15.64 -21.48 -2.98
N GLY A 89 -15.12 -22.69 -2.80
CA GLY A 89 -15.36 -23.78 -3.75
C GLY A 89 -14.83 -23.49 -5.17
N GLY A 90 -13.77 -22.68 -5.31
CA GLY A 90 -13.17 -22.32 -6.59
C GLY A 90 -13.88 -21.20 -7.35
N ARG A 91 -14.91 -20.60 -6.77
CA ARG A 91 -15.66 -19.48 -7.38
C ARG A 91 -15.63 -18.24 -6.52
N VAL A 92 -15.44 -17.08 -7.15
CA VAL A 92 -15.50 -15.79 -6.47
C VAL A 92 -16.95 -15.47 -6.08
N GLN A 93 -17.16 -15.12 -4.83
CA GLN A 93 -18.48 -14.81 -4.27
C GLN A 93 -18.92 -13.41 -4.68
N SER A 94 -20.25 -13.19 -4.77
CA SER A 94 -20.83 -11.87 -5.01
C SER A 94 -20.70 -10.94 -3.80
N ARG A 95 -20.51 -11.51 -2.61
CA ARG A 95 -20.32 -10.79 -1.34
C ARG A 95 -19.21 -11.45 -0.55
N ALA A 96 -18.36 -10.63 0.05
CA ALA A 96 -17.30 -11.09 0.94
C ALA A 96 -17.31 -10.29 2.24
N GLN A 97 -16.96 -10.92 3.35
CA GLN A 97 -16.80 -10.26 4.63
C GLN A 97 -15.32 -10.16 4.97
N ILE A 98 -14.81 -8.95 5.06
CA ILE A 98 -13.38 -8.69 5.24
C ILE A 98 -13.16 -7.94 6.55
N VAL A 99 -12.26 -8.44 7.38
CA VAL A 99 -11.87 -7.78 8.63
C VAL A 99 -10.80 -6.74 8.34
N GLN A 100 -11.11 -5.47 8.58
CA GLN A 100 -10.17 -4.37 8.36
C GLN A 100 -9.02 -4.42 9.38
N ARG A 101 -7.78 -4.43 8.91
CA ARG A 101 -6.58 -4.50 9.77
C ARG A 101 -6.44 -3.33 10.75
N LYS A 102 -6.84 -2.12 10.32
CA LYS A 102 -6.71 -0.92 11.17
C LYS A 102 -7.74 -0.86 12.29
N THR A 103 -8.96 -1.34 12.04
CA THR A 103 -10.09 -1.16 12.96
C THR A 103 -10.53 -2.45 13.63
N GLY A 104 -10.09 -3.61 13.13
CA GLY A 104 -10.58 -4.92 13.56
C GLY A 104 -12.06 -5.18 13.25
N ARG A 105 -12.72 -4.27 12.51
CA ARG A 105 -14.14 -4.38 12.22
C ARG A 105 -14.38 -5.13 10.91
N PRO A 106 -15.36 -6.05 10.86
CA PRO A 106 -15.78 -6.68 9.63
C PRO A 106 -16.53 -5.67 8.75
N VAL A 107 -16.21 -5.69 7.46
CA VAL A 107 -16.87 -4.90 6.42
C VAL A 107 -17.37 -5.85 5.35
N GLN A 108 -18.64 -5.74 5.00
CA GLN A 108 -19.22 -6.47 3.87
C GLN A 108 -18.92 -5.72 2.58
N VAL A 109 -18.42 -6.45 1.60
CA VAL A 109 -18.05 -5.95 0.28
C VAL A 109 -18.90 -6.64 -0.76
N GLU A 110 -19.46 -5.90 -1.69
CA GLU A 110 -20.13 -6.43 -2.87
C GLU A 110 -19.16 -6.47 -4.03
N ILE A 111 -19.14 -7.59 -4.75
CA ILE A 111 -18.27 -7.85 -5.89
C ILE A 111 -19.15 -8.01 -7.12
N THR A 112 -19.04 -7.07 -8.05
CA THR A 112 -19.83 -7.09 -9.29
C THR A 112 -19.45 -8.28 -10.18
N GLU A 113 -20.33 -8.67 -11.09
CA GLU A 113 -20.06 -9.77 -12.03
C GLU A 113 -18.78 -9.56 -12.83
N GLN A 114 -18.57 -8.35 -13.33
CA GLN A 114 -17.37 -8.00 -14.09
C GLN A 114 -16.09 -8.18 -13.26
N THR A 115 -16.15 -7.82 -11.98
CA THR A 115 -15.03 -7.98 -11.05
C THR A 115 -14.79 -9.44 -10.73
N ARG A 116 -15.86 -10.24 -10.53
CA ARG A 116 -15.75 -11.69 -10.30
C ARG A 116 -15.06 -12.38 -11.47
N LEU A 117 -15.48 -12.12 -12.69
CA LEU A 117 -14.87 -12.69 -13.89
C LEU A 117 -13.39 -12.31 -14.03
N SER A 118 -13.02 -11.06 -13.72
CA SER A 118 -11.62 -10.64 -13.78
C SER A 118 -10.76 -11.31 -12.70
N LEU A 119 -11.32 -11.51 -11.51
CA LEU A 119 -10.65 -12.20 -10.41
C LEU A 119 -10.48 -13.69 -10.69
N GLU A 120 -11.51 -14.36 -11.23
CA GLU A 120 -11.46 -15.79 -11.59
C GLU A 120 -10.39 -16.03 -12.64
N ARG A 121 -10.35 -15.22 -13.70
CA ARG A 121 -9.30 -15.28 -14.73
C ARG A 121 -7.91 -15.09 -14.15
N TRP A 122 -7.77 -14.14 -13.21
CA TRP A 122 -6.48 -13.90 -12.56
C TRP A 122 -6.06 -15.07 -11.67
N ILE A 123 -6.96 -15.60 -10.84
CA ILE A 123 -6.71 -16.74 -9.95
C ILE A 123 -6.29 -17.96 -10.77
N GLU A 124 -7.01 -18.24 -11.86
CA GLU A 124 -6.74 -19.35 -12.77
C GLU A 124 -5.39 -19.19 -13.49
N ALA A 125 -5.14 -18.01 -14.10
CA ALA A 125 -3.90 -17.72 -14.81
C ALA A 125 -2.65 -17.86 -13.95
N MET A 126 -2.76 -17.59 -12.66
CA MET A 126 -1.65 -17.70 -11.71
C MET A 126 -1.62 -19.03 -10.95
N GLY A 127 -2.65 -19.86 -11.08
CA GLY A 127 -2.78 -21.10 -10.30
C GLY A 127 -2.80 -20.84 -8.80
N LEU A 128 -3.49 -19.79 -8.34
CA LEU A 128 -3.51 -19.42 -6.93
C LEU A 128 -4.31 -20.42 -6.10
N LEU A 129 -3.70 -20.90 -5.03
CA LEU A 129 -4.35 -21.77 -4.06
C LEU A 129 -5.16 -20.94 -3.02
N PRO A 130 -6.14 -21.54 -2.33
CA PRO A 130 -6.98 -20.83 -1.37
C PRO A 130 -6.23 -20.01 -0.32
N HIS A 131 -5.12 -20.51 0.20
CA HIS A 131 -4.31 -19.84 1.22
C HIS A 131 -3.33 -18.80 0.67
N ASN A 132 -3.17 -18.70 -0.65
CA ASN A 132 -2.29 -17.70 -1.24
C ASN A 132 -2.89 -16.30 -1.13
N TYR A 133 -2.01 -15.29 -1.07
CA TYR A 133 -2.45 -13.92 -1.25
C TYR A 133 -3.06 -13.73 -2.63
N LEU A 134 -4.15 -12.98 -2.71
CA LEU A 134 -4.82 -12.69 -3.97
C LEU A 134 -3.92 -11.92 -4.93
N PHE A 135 -3.11 -11.01 -4.39
CA PHE A 135 -2.10 -10.24 -5.14
C PHE A 135 -0.71 -10.48 -4.54
N PRO A 136 -0.04 -11.59 -4.92
CA PRO A 136 1.28 -11.90 -4.41
C PRO A 136 2.34 -10.91 -4.88
N GLY A 137 3.42 -10.75 -4.11
CA GLY A 137 4.57 -9.94 -4.49
C GLY A 137 5.24 -10.44 -5.76
N ARG A 138 5.86 -9.56 -6.54
CA ARG A 138 6.56 -9.95 -7.79
C ARG A 138 7.82 -10.77 -7.53
N VAL A 139 8.59 -10.39 -6.51
CA VAL A 139 9.86 -11.05 -6.17
C VAL A 139 9.63 -12.22 -5.21
N ASN A 140 8.86 -11.98 -4.16
CA ASN A 140 8.53 -13.01 -3.18
C ASN A 140 7.02 -13.28 -3.22
N LYS A 141 6.64 -14.41 -3.82
CA LYS A 141 5.24 -14.82 -3.96
C LYS A 141 4.58 -15.23 -2.64
N SER A 142 5.35 -15.50 -1.60
CA SER A 142 4.84 -15.80 -0.25
C SER A 142 4.38 -14.53 0.51
N LEU A 143 4.75 -13.35 0.02
CA LEU A 143 4.34 -12.07 0.57
C LEU A 143 3.31 -11.39 -0.34
N HIS A 144 2.43 -10.63 0.28
CA HIS A 144 1.50 -9.80 -0.48
C HIS A 144 2.21 -8.64 -1.22
N LEU A 145 1.57 -8.12 -2.26
CA LEU A 145 2.03 -6.93 -2.97
C LEU A 145 2.15 -5.74 -2.01
N SER A 146 3.25 -5.00 -2.07
CA SER A 146 3.41 -3.81 -1.22
C SER A 146 2.52 -2.66 -1.73
N ARG A 147 2.10 -1.77 -0.82
CA ARG A 147 1.32 -0.57 -1.17
C ARG A 147 2.01 0.31 -2.22
N ARG A 148 3.35 0.41 -2.18
CA ARG A 148 4.11 1.18 -3.18
C ARG A 148 4.08 0.54 -4.56
N GLN A 149 4.13 -0.79 -4.61
CA GLN A 149 4.04 -1.52 -5.88
C GLN A 149 2.64 -1.43 -6.46
N SER A 150 1.58 -1.61 -5.66
CA SER A 150 0.20 -1.46 -6.12
C SER A 150 -0.10 -0.05 -6.65
N ALA A 151 0.38 0.99 -5.95
CA ALA A 151 0.23 2.36 -6.41
C ALA A 151 0.92 2.61 -7.76
N ARG A 152 2.11 2.03 -7.99
CA ARG A 152 2.80 2.12 -9.28
C ARG A 152 2.06 1.36 -10.38
N GLU A 153 1.51 0.19 -10.08
CA GLU A 153 0.75 -0.61 -11.05
C GLU A 153 -0.51 0.14 -11.51
N ILE A 154 -1.22 0.78 -10.58
CA ILE A 154 -2.39 1.59 -10.90
C ILE A 154 -1.99 2.89 -11.62
N ALA A 155 -0.94 3.58 -11.19
CA ALA A 155 -0.47 4.80 -11.83
C ALA A 155 0.00 4.60 -13.30
N LEU A 156 0.55 3.43 -13.63
CA LEU A 156 0.93 3.07 -15.00
C LEU A 156 -0.28 2.92 -15.96
N VAL A 157 -1.48 2.92 -15.42
CA VAL A 157 -2.72 2.77 -16.20
C VAL A 157 -3.35 4.13 -16.51
N GLU A 158 -2.99 5.17 -15.71
CA GLU A 158 -3.52 6.53 -15.87
C GLU A 158 -2.85 7.34 -17.00
N VAL A 159 -1.82 6.81 -17.69
CA VAL A 159 -1.06 7.49 -18.76
C VAL A 159 -1.53 7.10 -20.15
#